data_c393cb22f4d2d8bc33d2a7811381c57f
#
_entry.id   c393cb22f4d2d8bc33d2a7811381c57f
#
_cell.length_a   1.000
_cell.length_b   1.000
_cell.length_c   1.000
_cell.angle_alpha   90.00
_cell.angle_beta   90.00
_cell.angle_gamma   90.00
#
_symmetry.space_group_name_H-M   'P 1'
#
loop_
_entity.id
_entity.type
_entity.pdbx_description
1 polymer ?
#
loop_
_entity_poly.entity_id
_entity_poly.type
_entity_poly.pdbx_seq_one_letter_code
_entity_poly.pdbx_strand_id
1 'polypeptide(L)'
;MIWSGWEGDTNGKQEIFIAKLKNPWTVAGPRVKISSPKFSWEKNGDLGGGEHVDVNEGPQFLPHGDNLFIIYSASGCWTDFYALGMLTASAKSNLLDPASWKKSEKPVFERSVENGVYAPGHNSFFKSPDGGQDWILYHANDKPGQGCGGFRSPRAQQFTWNADGTPNFDIPLKTGTRLTAPSIKK
;
A
#
# COMPACT_ATOMS: atom_id res chain seq x y z
N MET A 1 1.84 -14.29 8.03
CA MET A 1 2.84 -13.40 7.42
C MET A 1 2.37 -12.99 6.04
N ILE A 2 2.56 -11.73 5.66
CA ILE A 2 2.21 -11.19 4.34
C ILE A 2 3.47 -10.52 3.79
N TRP A 3 3.78 -10.71 2.51
CA TRP A 3 4.96 -10.11 1.87
C TRP A 3 4.78 -9.99 0.36
N SER A 4 5.64 -9.25 -0.31
CA SER A 4 5.75 -9.23 -1.76
C SER A 4 6.92 -10.08 -2.25
N GLY A 5 6.80 -10.64 -3.43
CA GLY A 5 7.84 -11.48 -4.05
C GLY A 5 7.44 -11.93 -5.45
N TRP A 6 8.30 -12.75 -6.05
CA TRP A 6 8.06 -13.36 -7.35
C TRP A 6 7.50 -14.77 -7.23
N GLU A 7 6.82 -15.23 -8.26
CA GLU A 7 6.28 -16.58 -8.30
C GLU A 7 7.42 -17.64 -8.41
N GLY A 8 8.47 -17.32 -9.15
CA GLY A 8 9.68 -18.12 -9.31
C GLY A 8 10.93 -17.35 -8.93
N ASP A 9 12.04 -17.67 -9.56
CA ASP A 9 13.36 -17.08 -9.30
C ASP A 9 13.69 -15.92 -10.26
N THR A 10 12.79 -15.60 -11.18
CA THR A 10 12.98 -14.52 -12.17
C THR A 10 12.23 -13.27 -11.75
N ASN A 11 12.93 -12.14 -11.74
CA ASN A 11 12.32 -10.82 -11.56
C ASN A 11 11.51 -10.46 -12.82
N GLY A 12 10.22 -10.37 -12.72
CA GLY A 12 9.34 -10.03 -13.85
C GLY A 12 8.00 -9.47 -13.40
N LYS A 13 7.49 -9.97 -12.29
CA LYS A 13 6.23 -9.51 -11.71
C LYS A 13 6.26 -9.70 -10.20
N GLN A 14 6.12 -8.62 -9.45
CA GLN A 14 5.96 -8.68 -8.02
C GLN A 14 4.50 -8.87 -7.62
N GLU A 15 4.27 -9.82 -6.75
CA GLU A 15 2.94 -10.27 -6.32
C GLU A 15 2.89 -10.34 -4.79
N ILE A 16 1.69 -10.33 -4.20
CA ILE A 16 1.52 -10.41 -2.76
C ILE A 16 1.13 -11.83 -2.36
N PHE A 17 1.87 -12.34 -1.38
CA PHE A 17 1.68 -13.66 -0.80
C PHE A 17 1.32 -13.58 0.67
N ILE A 18 0.59 -14.60 1.13
CA ILE A 18 0.28 -14.84 2.54
C ILE A 18 0.66 -16.27 2.91
N ALA A 19 1.14 -16.48 4.13
CA ALA A 19 1.34 -17.81 4.69
C ALA A 19 1.04 -17.83 6.18
N LYS A 20 0.63 -19.01 6.67
CA LYS A 20 0.50 -19.27 8.10
C LYS A 20 1.88 -19.33 8.74
N LEU A 21 2.01 -18.84 9.96
CA LEU A 21 3.19 -19.04 10.78
C LEU A 21 2.93 -20.08 11.86
N LYS A 22 3.91 -20.94 12.13
CA LYS A 22 3.93 -21.86 13.27
C LYS A 22 4.30 -21.11 14.56
N ASN A 23 5.22 -20.17 14.43
CA ASN A 23 5.69 -19.21 15.44
C ASN A 23 6.16 -17.94 14.71
N PRO A 24 6.56 -16.85 15.40
CA PRO A 24 6.88 -15.58 14.74
C PRO A 24 7.95 -15.62 13.64
N TRP A 25 8.75 -16.66 13.56
CA TRP A 25 9.88 -16.79 12.62
C TRP A 25 9.84 -18.05 11.74
N THR A 26 8.78 -18.87 11.81
CA THR A 26 8.69 -20.11 11.04
C THR A 26 7.41 -20.17 10.22
N VAL A 27 7.55 -20.19 8.91
CA VAL A 27 6.41 -20.39 7.99
C VAL A 27 5.91 -21.84 8.11
N ALA A 28 4.59 -22.00 8.18
CA ALA A 28 3.91 -23.29 8.24
C ALA A 28 3.10 -23.52 6.96
N GLY A 29 3.55 -24.41 6.11
CA GLY A 29 2.89 -24.77 4.85
C GLY A 29 3.22 -23.84 3.68
N PRO A 30 2.56 -24.02 2.52
CA PRO A 30 2.84 -23.27 1.31
C PRO A 30 2.41 -21.81 1.44
N ARG A 31 3.07 -20.94 0.69
CA ARG A 31 2.59 -19.58 0.46
C ARG A 31 1.38 -19.59 -0.48
N VAL A 32 0.48 -18.68 -0.26
CA VAL A 32 -0.70 -18.46 -1.11
C VAL A 32 -0.60 -17.08 -1.74
N LYS A 33 -0.73 -17.00 -3.06
CA LYS A 33 -0.79 -15.74 -3.78
C LYS A 33 -2.18 -15.12 -3.63
N ILE A 34 -2.26 -13.91 -3.08
CA ILE A 34 -3.51 -13.19 -2.84
C ILE A 34 -3.68 -11.94 -3.69
N SER A 35 -2.61 -11.46 -4.34
CA SER A 35 -2.67 -10.36 -5.30
C SER A 35 -1.60 -10.50 -6.38
N SER A 36 -1.99 -10.14 -7.60
CA SER A 36 -1.14 -9.97 -8.77
C SER A 36 -1.54 -8.67 -9.47
N PRO A 37 -0.64 -7.90 -10.10
CA PRO A 37 -1.00 -6.74 -10.90
C PRO A 37 -2.04 -7.11 -11.98
N LYS A 38 -3.22 -6.52 -11.88
CA LYS A 38 -4.38 -6.84 -12.73
C LYS A 38 -4.84 -5.65 -13.54
N PHE A 39 -5.00 -4.50 -12.89
CA PHE A 39 -5.55 -3.30 -13.49
C PHE A 39 -4.46 -2.47 -14.18
N SER A 40 -4.83 -1.66 -15.18
CA SER A 40 -3.88 -0.84 -15.94
C SER A 40 -3.05 0.09 -15.04
N TRP A 41 -3.66 0.66 -14.00
CA TRP A 41 -2.98 1.53 -13.06
C TRP A 41 -1.92 0.81 -12.20
N GLU A 42 -1.95 -0.53 -12.10
CA GLU A 42 -0.94 -1.32 -11.39
C GLU A 42 0.28 -1.68 -12.28
N LYS A 43 0.22 -1.37 -13.57
CA LYS A 43 1.13 -1.88 -14.60
C LYS A 43 2.02 -0.81 -15.24
N ASN A 44 2.20 0.34 -14.60
CA ASN A 44 3.19 1.32 -15.04
C ASN A 44 4.56 0.87 -14.53
N GLY A 45 5.24 0.03 -15.28
CA GLY A 45 6.45 -0.67 -14.85
C GLY A 45 7.62 -0.62 -15.83
N ASP A 46 7.58 0.28 -16.84
CA ASP A 46 8.65 0.39 -17.84
C ASP A 46 9.95 0.89 -17.22
N LEU A 47 11.04 0.13 -17.42
CA LEU A 47 12.38 0.42 -16.92
C LEU A 47 13.27 1.12 -17.97
N GLY A 48 12.80 1.25 -19.20
CA GLY A 48 13.61 1.61 -20.35
C GLY A 48 14.27 0.38 -21.01
N GLY A 49 14.82 0.57 -22.22
CA GLY A 49 15.44 -0.54 -22.97
C GLY A 49 14.51 -1.69 -23.37
N GLY A 50 13.20 -1.52 -23.22
CA GLY A 50 12.19 -2.55 -23.49
C GLY A 50 11.90 -3.48 -22.31
N GLU A 51 12.49 -3.26 -21.16
CA GLU A 51 12.21 -4.02 -19.93
C GLU A 51 10.96 -3.47 -19.22
N HIS A 52 10.16 -4.38 -18.67
CA HIS A 52 8.93 -4.06 -17.95
C HIS A 52 8.75 -4.96 -16.74
N VAL A 53 8.38 -4.37 -15.60
CA VAL A 53 8.07 -5.09 -14.36
C VAL A 53 6.75 -4.61 -13.78
N ASP A 54 5.77 -5.49 -13.73
CA ASP A 54 4.52 -5.24 -13.01
C ASP A 54 4.74 -5.39 -11.50
N VAL A 55 4.20 -4.47 -10.70
CA VAL A 55 4.49 -4.44 -9.26
C VAL A 55 3.23 -4.39 -8.41
N ASN A 56 3.13 -5.33 -7.45
CA ASN A 56 2.38 -5.19 -6.19
C ASN A 56 3.36 -5.46 -5.05
N GLU A 57 3.65 -4.46 -4.22
CA GLU A 57 4.67 -4.57 -3.16
C GLU A 57 4.31 -3.83 -1.87
N GLY A 58 5.15 -3.93 -0.85
CA GLY A 58 5.04 -3.20 0.41
C GLY A 58 3.71 -3.39 1.13
N PRO A 59 3.14 -4.62 1.22
CA PRO A 59 1.83 -4.82 1.82
C PRO A 59 1.83 -4.49 3.31
N GLN A 60 0.87 -3.69 3.75
CA GLN A 60 0.65 -3.34 5.15
C GLN A 60 -0.74 -3.75 5.59
N PHE A 61 -0.82 -4.41 6.74
CA PHE A 61 -2.08 -4.85 7.33
C PHE A 61 -2.76 -3.72 8.09
N LEU A 62 -4.06 -3.53 7.85
CA LEU A 62 -4.88 -2.51 8.49
C LEU A 62 -6.25 -3.09 8.87
N PRO A 63 -6.49 -3.47 10.13
CA PRO A 63 -7.79 -3.97 10.58
C PRO A 63 -8.72 -2.83 11.00
N HIS A 64 -10.03 -3.00 10.71
CA HIS A 64 -11.07 -2.12 11.22
C HIS A 64 -12.40 -2.85 11.38
N GLY A 65 -12.90 -2.99 12.61
CA GLY A 65 -14.08 -3.81 12.91
C GLY A 65 -13.91 -5.25 12.44
N ASP A 66 -14.87 -5.76 11.70
CA ASP A 66 -14.83 -7.11 11.08
C ASP A 66 -14.09 -7.10 9.71
N ASN A 67 -13.64 -5.95 9.23
CA ASN A 67 -12.91 -5.84 7.97
C ASN A 67 -11.39 -5.90 8.18
N LEU A 68 -10.73 -6.64 7.31
CA LEU A 68 -9.29 -6.73 7.24
C LEU A 68 -8.84 -6.15 5.90
N PHE A 69 -7.92 -5.21 5.95
CA PHE A 69 -7.36 -4.59 4.75
C PHE A 69 -5.87 -4.90 4.64
N ILE A 70 -5.42 -5.09 3.40
CA ILE A 70 -4.01 -5.06 3.03
C ILE A 70 -3.86 -3.89 2.06
N ILE A 71 -3.18 -2.85 2.50
CA ILE A 71 -2.83 -1.72 1.67
C ILE A 71 -1.44 -1.97 1.10
N TYR A 72 -1.33 -1.93 -0.22
CA TYR A 72 -0.10 -2.30 -0.95
C TYR A 72 0.23 -1.24 -1.99
N SER A 73 1.47 -1.18 -2.39
CA SER A 73 1.93 -0.32 -3.47
C SER A 73 1.88 -1.04 -4.80
N ALA A 74 1.53 -0.31 -5.85
CA ALA A 74 1.45 -0.83 -7.21
C ALA A 74 2.06 0.15 -8.22
N SER A 75 2.39 -0.34 -9.40
CA SER A 75 3.24 0.28 -10.40
C SER A 75 4.70 0.37 -9.96
N GLY A 76 5.62 0.68 -10.85
CA GLY A 76 7.03 0.85 -10.51
C GLY A 76 7.26 2.16 -9.76
N CYS A 77 7.99 2.12 -8.62
CA CYS A 77 8.37 3.32 -7.88
C CYS A 77 9.27 4.27 -8.69
N TRP A 78 9.84 3.81 -9.80
CA TRP A 78 10.60 4.62 -10.76
C TRP A 78 9.72 5.43 -11.71
N THR A 79 8.40 5.26 -11.65
CA THR A 79 7.42 6.03 -12.40
C THR A 79 6.69 7.03 -11.49
N ASP A 80 6.03 8.02 -12.07
CA ASP A 80 5.18 8.95 -11.32
C ASP A 80 3.82 8.33 -10.92
N PHE A 81 3.56 7.08 -11.33
CA PHE A 81 2.29 6.38 -11.17
C PHE A 81 2.27 5.39 -10.00
N TYR A 82 3.35 5.31 -9.23
CA TYR A 82 3.35 4.52 -7.99
C TYR A 82 2.20 4.98 -7.09
N ALA A 83 1.38 4.04 -6.64
CA ALA A 83 0.12 4.35 -5.94
C ALA A 83 -0.25 3.21 -4.99
N LEU A 84 -1.19 3.46 -4.08
CA LEU A 84 -1.68 2.43 -3.17
C LEU A 84 -2.95 1.77 -3.67
N GLY A 85 -2.97 0.44 -3.63
CA GLY A 85 -4.14 -0.40 -3.79
C GLY A 85 -4.60 -1.01 -2.47
N MET A 86 -5.75 -1.67 -2.50
CA MET A 86 -6.35 -2.28 -1.33
C MET A 86 -6.92 -3.67 -1.64
N LEU A 87 -6.61 -4.63 -0.79
CA LEU A 87 -7.34 -5.88 -0.67
C LEU A 87 -8.22 -5.84 0.58
N THR A 88 -9.44 -6.31 0.48
CA THR A 88 -10.39 -6.38 1.60
C THR A 88 -10.83 -7.82 1.81
N ALA A 89 -10.86 -8.27 3.06
CA ALA A 89 -11.44 -9.55 3.47
C ALA A 89 -12.20 -9.39 4.77
N SER A 90 -13.12 -10.33 5.07
CA SER A 90 -13.72 -10.41 6.39
C SER A 90 -12.79 -11.14 7.36
N ALA A 91 -12.74 -10.70 8.61
CA ALA A 91 -12.02 -11.40 9.68
C ALA A 91 -12.56 -12.83 9.93
N LYS A 92 -13.78 -13.13 9.46
CA LYS A 92 -14.44 -14.45 9.57
C LYS A 92 -14.14 -15.37 8.38
N SER A 93 -13.47 -14.87 7.34
CA SER A 93 -13.15 -15.66 6.15
C SER A 93 -11.86 -16.47 6.30
N ASN A 94 -11.66 -17.45 5.42
CA ASN A 94 -10.38 -18.15 5.32
C ASN A 94 -9.36 -17.26 4.58
N LEU A 95 -8.48 -16.60 5.31
CA LEU A 95 -7.48 -15.67 4.73
C LEU A 95 -6.43 -16.37 3.84
N LEU A 96 -6.31 -17.70 3.89
CA LEU A 96 -5.48 -18.48 2.99
C LEU A 96 -6.20 -18.88 1.69
N ASP A 97 -7.47 -18.51 1.54
CA ASP A 97 -8.20 -18.63 0.27
C ASP A 97 -8.11 -17.30 -0.49
N PRO A 98 -7.49 -17.27 -1.71
CA PRO A 98 -7.44 -16.07 -2.53
C PRO A 98 -8.81 -15.45 -2.81
N ALA A 99 -9.87 -16.27 -2.90
CA ALA A 99 -11.24 -15.80 -3.14
C ALA A 99 -11.83 -14.99 -1.98
N SER A 100 -11.24 -15.07 -0.77
CA SER A 100 -11.61 -14.24 0.37
C SER A 100 -11.18 -12.77 0.23
N TRP A 101 -10.25 -12.47 -0.68
CA TRP A 101 -9.69 -11.14 -0.86
C TRP A 101 -10.28 -10.43 -2.07
N LYS A 102 -10.99 -9.34 -1.82
CA LYS A 102 -11.52 -8.47 -2.88
C LYS A 102 -10.55 -7.32 -3.12
N LYS A 103 -10.05 -7.20 -4.35
CA LYS A 103 -9.15 -6.11 -4.77
C LYS A 103 -9.94 -4.88 -5.21
N SER A 104 -9.50 -3.68 -4.80
CA SER A 104 -10.01 -2.41 -5.31
C SER A 104 -9.68 -2.25 -6.80
N GLU A 105 -10.64 -1.79 -7.60
CA GLU A 105 -10.45 -1.60 -9.05
C GLU A 105 -9.67 -0.33 -9.38
N LYS A 106 -9.68 0.62 -8.45
CA LYS A 106 -8.97 1.90 -8.53
C LYS A 106 -7.97 2.02 -7.40
N PRO A 107 -6.91 2.84 -7.55
CA PRO A 107 -6.05 3.18 -6.43
C PRO A 107 -6.86 3.81 -5.30
N VAL A 108 -6.48 3.53 -4.05
CA VAL A 108 -7.07 4.14 -2.85
C VAL A 108 -6.28 5.36 -2.38
N PHE A 109 -5.08 5.56 -2.91
CA PHE A 109 -4.24 6.72 -2.67
C PHE A 109 -3.23 6.85 -3.82
N GLU A 110 -3.25 7.97 -4.52
CA GLU A 110 -2.43 8.18 -5.70
C GLU A 110 -1.89 9.61 -5.79
N ARG A 111 -1.08 9.90 -6.80
CA ARG A 111 -0.50 11.22 -7.02
C ARG A 111 -1.55 12.33 -7.06
N SER A 112 -1.16 13.51 -6.59
CA SER A 112 -1.91 14.75 -6.76
C SER A 112 -1.01 15.77 -7.47
N VAL A 113 -1.27 16.01 -8.75
CA VAL A 113 -0.53 17.00 -9.55
C VAL A 113 -0.77 18.41 -8.98
N GLU A 114 -1.99 18.70 -8.54
CA GLU A 114 -2.37 19.98 -7.93
C GLU A 114 -1.56 20.25 -6.65
N ASN A 115 -1.35 19.22 -5.82
CA ASN A 115 -0.57 19.33 -4.58
C ASN A 115 0.93 19.14 -4.78
N GLY A 116 1.39 18.88 -6.01
CA GLY A 116 2.80 18.59 -6.28
C GLY A 116 3.28 17.32 -5.58
N VAL A 117 2.48 16.26 -5.59
CA VAL A 117 2.81 14.97 -4.97
C VAL A 117 2.81 13.89 -6.02
N TYR A 118 3.95 13.23 -6.19
CA TYR A 118 4.16 12.20 -7.20
C TYR A 118 4.64 10.90 -6.57
N ALA A 119 4.22 9.78 -7.14
CA ALA A 119 4.61 8.44 -6.71
C ALA A 119 4.44 8.20 -5.19
N PRO A 120 3.27 8.49 -4.58
CA PRO A 120 3.06 8.20 -3.17
C PRO A 120 2.90 6.69 -2.97
N GLY A 121 3.60 6.13 -1.97
CA GLY A 121 3.48 4.70 -1.70
C GLY A 121 4.36 4.21 -0.56
N HIS A 122 4.49 2.88 -0.48
CA HIS A 122 5.26 2.15 0.52
C HIS A 122 4.89 2.56 1.94
N ASN A 123 3.60 2.46 2.21
CA ASN A 123 2.96 3.01 3.40
C ASN A 123 3.17 2.17 4.66
N SER A 124 2.91 2.80 5.80
CA SER A 124 2.65 2.16 7.08
C SER A 124 1.59 2.94 7.85
N PHE A 125 1.11 2.40 8.96
CA PHE A 125 0.06 3.01 9.76
C PHE A 125 0.46 3.15 11.21
N PHE A 126 -0.04 4.21 11.86
CA PHE A 126 0.07 4.37 13.29
C PHE A 126 -1.17 5.07 13.86
N LYS A 127 -1.40 4.92 15.16
CA LYS A 127 -2.42 5.68 15.88
C LYS A 127 -1.77 6.81 16.68
N SER A 128 -2.53 7.87 16.89
CA SER A 128 -2.12 8.88 17.87
C SER A 128 -1.91 8.25 19.24
N PRO A 129 -1.06 8.84 20.12
CA PRO A 129 -0.81 8.32 21.46
C PRO A 129 -2.04 8.13 22.35
N ASP A 130 -3.12 8.87 22.12
CA ASP A 130 -4.42 8.70 22.78
C ASP A 130 -5.31 7.64 22.13
N GLY A 131 -4.92 7.12 20.94
CA GLY A 131 -5.64 6.13 20.17
C GLY A 131 -6.82 6.69 19.34
N GLY A 132 -7.06 8.00 19.39
CA GLY A 132 -8.24 8.63 18.77
C GLY A 132 -8.09 8.94 17.28
N GLN A 133 -6.88 8.91 16.73
CA GLN A 133 -6.61 9.25 15.35
C GLN A 133 -5.85 8.15 14.65
N ASP A 134 -6.22 7.87 13.40
CA ASP A 134 -5.52 6.97 12.50
C ASP A 134 -4.67 7.78 11.52
N TRP A 135 -3.42 7.36 11.31
CA TRP A 135 -2.45 8.05 10.48
C TRP A 135 -1.81 7.11 9.47
N ILE A 136 -1.64 7.60 8.25
CA ILE A 136 -0.83 6.95 7.22
C ILE A 136 0.52 7.65 7.13
N LEU A 137 1.61 6.86 7.14
CA LEU A 137 2.95 7.27 6.80
C LEU A 137 3.29 6.69 5.44
N TYR A 138 3.82 7.48 4.53
CA TYR A 138 4.18 7.10 3.17
C TYR A 138 5.36 7.92 2.68
N HIS A 139 5.99 7.52 1.59
CA HIS A 139 6.92 8.40 0.89
C HIS A 139 6.30 8.95 -0.40
N ALA A 140 6.80 10.09 -0.86
CA ALA A 140 6.47 10.63 -2.18
C ALA A 140 7.58 11.57 -2.68
N ASN A 141 7.52 11.88 -3.97
CA ASN A 141 8.35 12.88 -4.65
C ASN A 141 7.62 14.22 -4.75
N ASP A 142 8.38 15.33 -4.79
CA ASP A 142 7.85 16.70 -4.95
C ASP A 142 7.67 17.10 -6.41
N LYS A 143 8.33 16.39 -7.35
CA LYS A 143 8.32 16.69 -8.78
C LYS A 143 8.19 15.41 -9.61
N PRO A 144 7.61 15.49 -10.82
CA PRO A 144 7.59 14.36 -11.73
C PRO A 144 9.00 13.94 -12.15
N GLY A 145 9.16 12.64 -12.47
CA GLY A 145 10.40 12.07 -12.99
C GLY A 145 11.51 11.87 -11.97
N GLN A 146 11.26 12.04 -10.66
CA GLN A 146 12.28 11.86 -9.63
C GLN A 146 12.57 10.38 -9.28
N GLY A 147 11.70 9.46 -9.68
CA GLY A 147 11.92 8.02 -9.55
C GLY A 147 12.05 7.51 -8.12
N CYS A 148 12.71 6.35 -7.95
CA CYS A 148 12.92 5.69 -6.64
C CYS A 148 14.12 6.21 -5.84
N GLY A 149 14.75 7.29 -6.27
CA GLY A 149 16.02 7.78 -5.70
C GLY A 149 15.87 8.55 -4.38
N GLY A 150 16.91 9.31 -4.07
CA GLY A 150 17.03 10.09 -2.84
C GLY A 150 16.11 11.31 -2.73
N PHE A 151 15.27 11.56 -3.74
CA PHE A 151 14.29 12.66 -3.70
C PHE A 151 13.02 12.32 -2.94
N ARG A 152 12.77 11.02 -2.69
CA ARG A 152 11.60 10.58 -1.91
C ARG A 152 11.72 11.07 -0.47
N SER A 153 10.68 11.73 0.03
CA SER A 153 10.59 12.18 1.41
C SER A 153 9.49 11.44 2.18
N PRO A 154 9.70 11.11 3.46
CA PRO A 154 8.64 10.57 4.31
C PRO A 154 7.59 11.65 4.57
N ARG A 155 6.32 11.25 4.53
CA ARG A 155 5.16 12.11 4.74
C ARG A 155 4.15 11.39 5.60
N ALA A 156 3.37 12.15 6.36
CA ALA A 156 2.27 11.61 7.15
C ALA A 156 1.03 12.48 6.99
N GLN A 157 -0.13 11.85 7.06
CA GLN A 157 -1.41 12.54 7.20
C GLN A 157 -2.40 11.69 7.97
N GLN A 158 -3.33 12.35 8.65
CA GLN A 158 -4.45 11.67 9.28
C GLN A 158 -5.40 11.15 8.20
N PHE A 159 -6.02 9.99 8.45
CA PHE A 159 -7.10 9.48 7.61
C PHE A 159 -8.32 9.12 8.45
N THR A 160 -9.45 8.93 7.79
CA THR A 160 -10.75 8.61 8.40
C THR A 160 -11.30 7.31 7.82
N TRP A 161 -12.46 6.90 8.29
CA TRP A 161 -13.15 5.71 7.82
C TRP A 161 -14.46 6.12 7.15
N ASN A 162 -14.75 5.53 5.99
CA ASN A 162 -16.02 5.67 5.30
C ASN A 162 -17.15 4.95 6.07
N ALA A 163 -18.39 5.25 5.74
CA ALA A 163 -19.56 4.61 6.38
C ALA A 163 -19.61 3.08 6.17
N ASP A 164 -18.99 2.56 5.12
CA ASP A 164 -18.85 1.12 4.84
C ASP A 164 -17.67 0.47 5.59
N GLY A 165 -16.94 1.24 6.39
CA GLY A 165 -15.77 0.80 7.16
C GLY A 165 -14.48 0.71 6.34
N THR A 166 -14.45 1.16 5.08
CA THR A 166 -13.20 1.26 4.30
C THR A 166 -12.40 2.49 4.71
N PRO A 167 -11.04 2.46 4.62
CA PRO A 167 -10.23 3.64 4.92
C PRO A 167 -10.43 4.72 3.85
N ASN A 168 -10.53 5.96 4.32
CA ASN A 168 -10.55 7.15 3.48
C ASN A 168 -9.24 7.92 3.71
N PHE A 169 -8.27 7.70 2.84
CA PHE A 169 -6.95 8.34 2.91
C PHE A 169 -6.96 9.78 2.41
N ASP A 170 -8.05 10.21 1.72
CA ASP A 170 -8.11 11.49 1.03
C ASP A 170 -7.01 11.61 -0.04
N ILE A 171 -6.73 12.83 -0.52
CA ILE A 171 -5.64 13.11 -1.45
C ILE A 171 -4.34 13.41 -0.69
N PRO A 172 -3.17 13.06 -1.26
CA PRO A 172 -1.89 13.41 -0.63
C PRO A 172 -1.75 14.91 -0.41
N LEU A 173 -1.40 15.31 0.81
CA LEU A 173 -1.25 16.70 1.18
C LEU A 173 -0.02 17.32 0.51
N LYS A 174 -0.15 18.59 0.13
CA LYS A 174 0.95 19.39 -0.42
C LYS A 174 2.11 19.47 0.56
N THR A 175 3.34 19.38 0.06
CA THR A 175 4.56 19.60 0.85
C THR A 175 4.51 20.95 1.55
N GLY A 176 4.87 20.97 2.83
CA GLY A 176 4.82 22.18 3.67
C GLY A 176 3.45 22.49 4.28
N THR A 177 2.42 21.66 4.03
CA THR A 177 1.15 21.77 4.76
C THR A 177 1.40 21.61 6.26
N ARG A 178 0.99 22.59 7.06
CA ARG A 178 1.08 22.51 8.52
C ARG A 178 0.06 21.51 9.04
N LEU A 179 0.52 20.49 9.71
CA LEU A 179 -0.33 19.50 10.39
C LEU A 179 -0.38 19.80 11.89
N THR A 180 -1.55 19.55 12.49
CA THR A 180 -1.63 19.43 13.95
C THR A 180 -0.94 18.13 14.36
N ALA A 181 -0.10 18.19 15.38
CA ALA A 181 0.55 17.00 15.92
C ALA A 181 -0.49 15.94 16.34
N PRO A 182 -0.17 14.63 16.21
CA PRO A 182 -1.05 13.58 16.71
C PRO A 182 -1.46 13.83 18.16
N SER A 183 -2.74 13.59 18.47
CA SER A 183 -3.30 13.87 19.80
C SER A 183 -2.66 13.00 20.89
N ILE A 184 -2.51 13.56 22.10
CA ILE A 184 -1.97 12.89 23.26
C ILE A 184 -3.01 12.83 24.38
N LYS A 185 -2.96 11.78 25.20
CA LYS A 185 -3.75 11.78 26.45
C LYS A 185 -3.23 12.92 27.34
N LYS A 186 -4.15 13.75 27.80
CA LYS A 186 -3.90 14.71 28.87
C LYS A 186 -3.93 14.01 30.23
#